data_27c5651994f4595ebfb2cadc8956285a
#
_entry.id   27c5651994f4595ebfb2cadc8956285a
#
_cell.length_a   1.000
_cell.length_b   1.000
_cell.length_c   1.000
_cell.angle_alpha   90.00
_cell.angle_beta   90.00
_cell.angle_gamma   90.00
#
_symmetry.space_group_name_H-M   'P 1'
#
loop_
_entity.id
_entity.type
_entity.pdbx_description
1 polymer ?
#
loop_
_entity_poly.entity_id
_entity_poly.type
_entity_poly.pdbx_seq_one_letter_code
_entity_poly.pdbx_strand_id
1 'polypeptide(L)'
;MKTYATLGPACCRADLLTELLDMGLTGFRLNLSHTTLAACRPWTEAVQQARAASGRPAELIVDMRGPELRMGTLPQPVPLTAGETVILGPGGLPVEPDILAAVAPGQEILLDDGLMALRAESCGRAVTCTVTRGGVLESRKSITLPGVELCRPALTEQDLLDLDAAAGQGVTAVMQPFVRSRHELEQVRTALARRGLEHLTIFAKIEDRQGWQSLPQWMDACDVVTVARGDLGSNLGLLHLPAAQKDIAARCRRAGKPFLVVTQLLHTMTEHPTPTRAEVLDVYNAVLDGASALMLTGETARGRYPVQAVRWLLDIARQAE
;
A
#
# COMPACT_ATOMS: atom_id res chain seq x y z
N MET A 1 9.06 14.31 13.11
CA MET A 1 8.63 13.39 12.02
C MET A 1 7.18 12.94 12.20
N LYS A 2 6.41 12.69 11.11
CA LYS A 2 5.07 12.08 11.20
C LYS A 2 5.17 10.56 11.23
N THR A 3 4.27 9.91 11.98
CA THR A 3 4.21 8.45 12.08
C THR A 3 2.76 7.98 11.97
N TYR A 4 2.55 6.88 11.23
CA TYR A 4 1.21 6.35 10.98
C TYR A 4 1.13 4.86 11.26
N ALA A 5 -0.06 4.40 11.65
CA ALA A 5 -0.41 3.01 11.82
C ALA A 5 -1.57 2.62 10.90
N THR A 6 -1.51 1.46 10.28
CA THR A 6 -2.65 0.94 9.50
C THR A 6 -3.67 0.33 10.45
N LEU A 7 -4.93 0.74 10.28
CA LEU A 7 -6.07 0.18 10.97
C LEU A 7 -6.36 -1.24 10.51
N GLY A 8 -6.76 -2.07 11.44
CA GLY A 8 -7.17 -3.43 11.19
C GLY A 8 -7.71 -4.11 12.45
N PRO A 9 -8.09 -5.39 12.37
CA PRO A 9 -8.72 -6.09 13.49
C PRO A 9 -7.88 -6.08 14.79
N ALA A 10 -6.55 -5.99 14.68
CA ALA A 10 -5.67 -6.01 15.85
C ALA A 10 -5.66 -4.70 16.65
N CYS A 11 -6.02 -3.57 16.04
CA CYS A 11 -5.90 -2.25 16.70
C CYS A 11 -7.17 -1.39 16.67
N CYS A 12 -8.24 -1.78 15.97
CA CYS A 12 -9.42 -0.94 15.74
C CYS A 12 -10.38 -0.86 16.95
N ARG A 13 -9.85 -0.46 18.12
CA ARG A 13 -10.64 -0.15 19.31
C ARG A 13 -10.26 1.24 19.80
N ALA A 14 -11.26 2.03 20.20
CA ALA A 14 -11.05 3.43 20.58
C ALA A 14 -10.05 3.62 21.73
N ASP A 15 -10.07 2.72 22.73
CA ASP A 15 -9.13 2.73 23.87
C ASP A 15 -7.68 2.54 23.40
N LEU A 16 -7.43 1.56 22.52
CA LEU A 16 -6.11 1.29 21.99
C LEU A 16 -5.64 2.43 21.05
N LEU A 17 -6.53 2.93 20.18
CA LEU A 17 -6.20 4.07 19.32
C LEU A 17 -5.87 5.33 20.14
N THR A 18 -6.57 5.54 21.27
CA THR A 18 -6.25 6.63 22.20
C THR A 18 -4.84 6.47 22.78
N GLU A 19 -4.48 5.25 23.24
CA GLU A 19 -3.14 4.94 23.73
C GLU A 19 -2.07 5.26 22.67
N LEU A 20 -2.29 4.86 21.41
CA LEU A 20 -1.36 5.13 20.31
C LEU A 20 -1.18 6.64 20.06
N LEU A 21 -2.26 7.42 20.11
CA LEU A 21 -2.19 8.87 19.97
C LEU A 21 -1.44 9.52 21.15
N ASP A 22 -1.67 9.04 22.37
CA ASP A 22 -0.99 9.55 23.58
C ASP A 22 0.51 9.28 23.56
N MET A 23 0.94 8.18 22.93
CA MET A 23 2.36 7.88 22.68
C MET A 23 3.00 8.84 21.67
N GLY A 24 2.21 9.53 20.84
CA GLY A 24 2.67 10.51 19.86
C GLY A 24 2.50 10.07 18.41
N LEU A 25 1.71 9.02 18.13
CA LEU A 25 1.34 8.67 16.77
C LEU A 25 0.59 9.82 16.10
N THR A 26 0.91 10.13 14.83
CA THR A 26 0.34 11.28 14.11
C THR A 26 -1.03 10.95 13.51
N GLY A 27 -1.26 9.69 13.14
CA GLY A 27 -2.53 9.31 12.51
C GLY A 27 -2.59 7.86 12.07
N PHE A 28 -3.66 7.57 11.35
CA PHE A 28 -4.01 6.21 10.94
C PHE A 28 -4.24 6.13 9.43
N ARG A 29 -3.92 4.98 8.85
CA ARG A 29 -4.26 4.62 7.47
C ARG A 29 -5.34 3.55 7.46
N LEU A 30 -6.32 3.71 6.59
CA LEU A 30 -7.34 2.72 6.28
C LEU A 30 -7.12 2.20 4.87
N ASN A 31 -6.81 0.91 4.72
CA ASN A 31 -6.61 0.29 3.42
C ASN A 31 -7.95 -0.21 2.85
N LEU A 32 -8.36 0.33 1.71
CA LEU A 32 -9.62 -0.04 1.03
C LEU A 32 -9.46 -1.13 -0.03
N SER A 33 -8.26 -1.68 -0.25
CA SER A 33 -8.06 -2.75 -1.25
C SER A 33 -8.95 -3.97 -1.03
N HIS A 34 -9.36 -4.25 0.22
CA HIS A 34 -10.17 -5.40 0.59
C HIS A 34 -11.57 -5.07 1.13
N THR A 35 -11.90 -3.78 1.28
CA THR A 35 -13.12 -3.31 1.94
C THR A 35 -13.62 -2.02 1.28
N THR A 36 -14.68 -1.42 1.81
CA THR A 36 -15.16 -0.10 1.41
C THR A 36 -15.14 0.85 2.60
N LEU A 37 -15.03 2.15 2.35
CA LEU A 37 -15.07 3.13 3.42
C LEU A 37 -16.40 3.07 4.22
N ALA A 38 -17.50 2.81 3.53
CA ALA A 38 -18.79 2.62 4.18
C ALA A 38 -18.80 1.44 5.17
N ALA A 39 -18.20 0.31 4.78
CA ALA A 39 -18.07 -0.87 5.66
C ALA A 39 -17.13 -0.62 6.84
N CYS A 40 -16.18 0.31 6.70
CA CYS A 40 -15.22 0.67 7.75
C CYS A 40 -15.71 1.75 8.71
N ARG A 41 -16.98 2.15 8.63
CA ARG A 41 -17.56 3.18 9.49
C ARG A 41 -17.32 2.94 11.00
N PRO A 42 -17.44 1.72 11.55
CA PRO A 42 -17.10 1.49 12.96
C PRO A 42 -15.63 1.84 13.30
N TRP A 43 -14.71 1.68 12.34
CA TRP A 43 -13.29 2.02 12.54
C TRP A 43 -13.04 3.52 12.48
N THR A 44 -13.70 4.22 11.54
CA THR A 44 -13.60 5.68 11.47
C THR A 44 -14.22 6.35 12.70
N GLU A 45 -15.32 5.80 13.22
CA GLU A 45 -15.94 6.23 14.48
C GLU A 45 -15.00 6.00 15.68
N ALA A 46 -14.29 4.86 15.75
CA ALA A 46 -13.30 4.60 16.79
C ALA A 46 -12.13 5.61 16.75
N VAL A 47 -11.70 6.00 15.54
CA VAL A 47 -10.68 7.08 15.38
C VAL A 47 -11.21 8.42 15.91
N GLN A 48 -12.46 8.77 15.62
CA GLN A 48 -13.07 10.02 16.13
C GLN A 48 -13.20 10.01 17.65
N GLN A 49 -13.59 8.86 18.24
CA GLN A 49 -13.63 8.70 19.69
C GLN A 49 -12.23 8.85 20.32
N ALA A 50 -11.21 8.23 19.69
CA ALA A 50 -9.84 8.35 20.15
C ALA A 50 -9.30 9.79 20.08
N ARG A 51 -9.61 10.54 19.01
CA ARG A 51 -9.30 11.98 18.88
C ARG A 51 -9.92 12.77 20.02
N ALA A 52 -11.20 12.52 20.31
CA ALA A 52 -11.91 13.21 21.39
C ALA A 52 -11.34 12.87 22.78
N ALA A 53 -11.00 11.61 23.02
CA ALA A 53 -10.46 11.14 24.30
C ALA A 53 -9.03 11.63 24.56
N SER A 54 -8.15 11.58 23.57
CA SER A 54 -6.76 12.04 23.69
C SER A 54 -6.60 13.57 23.63
N GLY A 55 -7.58 14.27 23.10
CA GLY A 55 -7.48 15.71 22.80
C GLY A 55 -6.44 16.05 21.71
N ARG A 56 -5.88 15.05 21.02
CA ARG A 56 -4.85 15.23 20.00
C ARG A 56 -5.45 15.17 18.59
N PRO A 57 -5.02 16.04 17.67
CA PRO A 57 -5.35 15.86 16.27
C PRO A 57 -4.73 14.56 15.76
N ALA A 58 -5.46 13.81 14.96
CA ALA A 58 -4.93 12.65 14.28
C ALA A 58 -5.34 12.72 12.81
N GLU A 59 -4.44 12.38 11.90
CA GLU A 59 -4.77 12.25 10.49
C GLU A 59 -5.44 10.90 10.25
N LEU A 60 -6.43 10.86 9.34
CA LEU A 60 -7.02 9.63 8.83
C LEU A 60 -6.82 9.60 7.32
N ILE A 61 -5.93 8.71 6.89
CA ILE A 61 -5.57 8.51 5.49
C ILE A 61 -6.38 7.36 4.94
N VAL A 62 -7.09 7.57 3.85
CA VAL A 62 -7.78 6.52 3.10
C VAL A 62 -6.91 6.11 1.92
N ASP A 63 -6.45 4.86 1.92
CA ASP A 63 -5.68 4.29 0.83
C ASP A 63 -6.62 3.64 -0.17
N MET A 64 -6.74 4.27 -1.35
CA MET A 64 -7.67 3.89 -2.42
C MET A 64 -7.20 2.62 -3.13
N ARG A 65 -8.10 1.94 -3.83
CA ARG A 65 -7.79 0.73 -4.61
C ARG A 65 -6.96 1.05 -5.84
N GLY A 66 -7.39 2.10 -6.58
CA GLY A 66 -6.75 2.49 -7.82
C GLY A 66 -6.66 1.36 -8.85
N PRO A 67 -5.66 1.42 -9.74
CA PRO A 67 -5.50 0.46 -10.85
C PRO A 67 -4.83 -0.86 -10.44
N GLU A 68 -4.81 -1.22 -9.16
CA GLU A 68 -4.18 -2.46 -8.69
C GLU A 68 -4.72 -3.70 -9.39
N LEU A 69 -3.82 -4.60 -9.79
CA LEU A 69 -4.20 -5.85 -10.43
C LEU A 69 -4.47 -6.92 -9.38
N ARG A 70 -5.61 -7.61 -9.50
CA ARG A 70 -6.00 -8.64 -8.54
C ARG A 70 -6.57 -9.89 -9.21
N MET A 71 -6.34 -11.02 -8.55
CA MET A 71 -7.08 -12.25 -8.83
C MET A 71 -8.58 -12.03 -8.62
N GLY A 72 -9.39 -12.72 -9.37
CA GLY A 72 -10.83 -12.79 -9.13
C GLY A 72 -11.18 -13.54 -7.84
N THR A 73 -12.48 -13.71 -7.59
CA THR A 73 -12.97 -14.44 -6.42
C THR A 73 -12.82 -15.94 -6.62
N LEU A 74 -12.19 -16.61 -5.66
CA LEU A 74 -12.07 -18.06 -5.60
C LEU A 74 -13.12 -18.61 -4.62
N PRO A 75 -13.76 -19.75 -4.94
CA PRO A 75 -14.72 -20.39 -4.04
C PRO A 75 -14.08 -20.92 -2.75
N GLN A 76 -12.81 -21.30 -2.83
CA GLN A 76 -11.97 -21.77 -1.72
C GLN A 76 -10.50 -21.47 -2.04
N PRO A 77 -9.61 -21.43 -1.03
CA PRO A 77 -8.18 -21.32 -1.26
C PRO A 77 -7.65 -22.46 -2.15
N VAL A 78 -6.75 -22.16 -3.07
CA VAL A 78 -6.17 -23.11 -4.03
C VAL A 78 -4.71 -23.34 -3.70
N PRO A 79 -4.30 -24.55 -3.35
CA PRO A 79 -2.88 -24.89 -3.22
C PRO A 79 -2.21 -24.88 -4.59
N LEU A 80 -1.07 -24.21 -4.69
CA LEU A 80 -0.21 -24.18 -5.89
C LEU A 80 1.09 -24.89 -5.54
N THR A 81 1.44 -25.93 -6.31
CA THR A 81 2.66 -26.72 -6.08
C THR A 81 3.70 -26.39 -7.15
N ALA A 82 4.95 -26.14 -6.76
CA ALA A 82 6.02 -25.86 -7.72
C ALA A 82 6.17 -27.01 -8.74
N GLY A 83 6.27 -26.66 -10.03
CA GLY A 83 6.27 -27.59 -11.17
C GLY A 83 4.88 -27.95 -11.70
N GLU A 84 3.81 -27.60 -11.02
CA GLU A 84 2.44 -27.83 -11.47
C GLU A 84 2.06 -26.86 -12.59
N THR A 85 1.18 -27.33 -13.49
CA THR A 85 0.58 -26.50 -14.55
C THR A 85 -0.75 -25.96 -14.08
N VAL A 86 -0.94 -24.64 -14.21
CA VAL A 86 -2.19 -23.95 -13.89
C VAL A 86 -2.65 -23.08 -15.06
N ILE A 87 -3.94 -22.84 -15.15
CA ILE A 87 -4.55 -21.99 -16.18
C ILE A 87 -5.08 -20.73 -15.50
N LEU A 88 -4.73 -19.55 -16.06
CA LEU A 88 -5.32 -18.27 -15.70
C LEU A 88 -6.39 -17.90 -16.74
N GLY A 89 -7.55 -17.44 -16.25
CA GLY A 89 -8.68 -17.07 -17.11
C GLY A 89 -9.72 -18.18 -17.28
N PRO A 90 -10.43 -18.23 -18.41
CA PRO A 90 -11.53 -19.19 -18.65
C PRO A 90 -11.08 -20.65 -18.45
N GLY A 91 -11.80 -21.36 -17.59
CA GLY A 91 -11.50 -22.77 -17.25
C GLY A 91 -10.43 -22.97 -16.19
N GLY A 92 -9.93 -21.90 -15.57
CA GLY A 92 -8.90 -21.94 -14.53
C GLY A 92 -9.11 -20.87 -13.46
N LEU A 93 -8.01 -20.34 -12.94
CA LEU A 93 -8.01 -19.30 -11.91
C LEU A 93 -8.53 -17.99 -12.52
N PRO A 94 -9.50 -17.32 -11.88
CA PRO A 94 -10.17 -16.15 -12.45
C PRO A 94 -9.23 -14.94 -12.47
N VAL A 95 -8.98 -14.40 -13.67
CA VAL A 95 -8.17 -13.20 -13.94
C VAL A 95 -8.90 -12.36 -14.98
N GLU A 96 -8.83 -11.06 -14.86
CA GLU A 96 -9.47 -10.12 -15.78
C GLU A 96 -8.85 -10.20 -17.19
N PRO A 97 -9.67 -10.03 -18.27
CA PRO A 97 -9.22 -10.21 -19.65
C PRO A 97 -8.08 -9.29 -20.08
N ASP A 98 -8.03 -8.05 -19.56
CA ASP A 98 -6.96 -7.09 -19.87
C ASP A 98 -5.61 -7.50 -19.27
N ILE A 99 -5.62 -8.11 -18.08
CA ILE A 99 -4.42 -8.70 -17.47
C ILE A 99 -3.92 -9.86 -18.32
N LEU A 100 -4.82 -10.77 -18.73
CA LEU A 100 -4.45 -11.93 -19.58
C LEU A 100 -3.88 -11.48 -20.93
N ALA A 101 -4.46 -10.42 -21.53
CA ALA A 101 -4.01 -9.86 -22.81
C ALA A 101 -2.61 -9.22 -22.73
N ALA A 102 -2.18 -8.81 -21.55
CA ALA A 102 -0.87 -8.21 -21.33
C ALA A 102 0.25 -9.22 -21.05
N VAL A 103 -0.10 -10.50 -20.84
CA VAL A 103 0.89 -11.54 -20.55
C VAL A 103 1.53 -12.04 -21.85
N ALA A 104 2.86 -12.12 -21.88
CA ALA A 104 3.63 -12.71 -22.97
C ALA A 104 4.20 -14.08 -22.55
N PRO A 105 4.49 -14.99 -23.52
CA PRO A 105 5.19 -16.24 -23.23
C PRO A 105 6.53 -15.98 -22.52
N GLY A 106 6.83 -16.75 -21.48
CA GLY A 106 8.01 -16.60 -20.64
C GLY A 106 7.88 -15.52 -19.55
N GLN A 107 6.77 -14.74 -19.53
CA GLN A 107 6.52 -13.72 -18.52
C GLN A 107 6.42 -14.35 -17.13
N GLU A 108 7.13 -13.74 -16.17
CA GLU A 108 6.91 -14.01 -14.75
C GLU A 108 5.63 -13.31 -14.28
N ILE A 109 4.82 -14.03 -13.52
CA ILE A 109 3.59 -13.52 -12.89
C ILE A 109 3.74 -13.75 -11.39
N LEU A 110 3.75 -12.69 -10.61
CA LEU A 110 3.83 -12.76 -9.16
C LEU A 110 2.43 -12.67 -8.57
N LEU A 111 2.16 -13.48 -7.56
CA LEU A 111 0.89 -13.51 -6.83
C LEU A 111 1.15 -13.27 -5.34
N ASP A 112 0.18 -12.63 -4.65
CA ASP A 112 0.22 -12.35 -3.22
C ASP A 112 1.55 -11.68 -2.80
N ASP A 113 1.79 -10.47 -3.33
CA ASP A 113 2.99 -9.66 -3.08
C ASP A 113 4.31 -10.40 -3.36
N GLY A 114 4.27 -11.33 -4.33
CA GLY A 114 5.42 -12.13 -4.74
C GLY A 114 5.69 -13.34 -3.85
N LEU A 115 4.80 -13.70 -2.93
CA LEU A 115 4.91 -14.94 -2.15
C LEU A 115 4.83 -16.18 -3.04
N MET A 116 4.03 -16.12 -4.12
CA MET A 116 3.92 -17.15 -5.14
C MET A 116 4.34 -16.60 -6.50
N ALA A 117 4.83 -17.46 -7.39
CA ALA A 117 5.25 -17.07 -8.72
C ALA A 117 4.88 -18.12 -9.76
N LEU A 118 4.47 -17.65 -10.92
CA LEU A 118 4.15 -18.45 -12.10
C LEU A 118 5.01 -18.00 -13.28
N ARG A 119 5.22 -18.89 -14.25
CA ARG A 119 5.77 -18.55 -15.56
C ARG A 119 4.74 -18.86 -16.63
N ALA A 120 4.43 -17.91 -17.48
CA ALA A 120 3.54 -18.11 -18.61
C ALA A 120 4.22 -18.96 -19.70
N GLU A 121 3.57 -20.04 -20.10
CA GLU A 121 4.05 -20.95 -21.18
C GLU A 121 3.34 -20.64 -22.51
N SER A 122 2.03 -20.41 -22.46
CA SER A 122 1.24 -20.04 -23.62
C SER A 122 0.23 -18.95 -23.26
N CYS A 123 -0.08 -18.07 -24.20
CA CYS A 123 -0.92 -16.90 -24.01
C CYS A 123 -2.08 -16.88 -25.03
N GLY A 124 -3.22 -16.30 -24.61
CA GLY A 124 -4.43 -16.21 -25.41
C GLY A 124 -5.62 -15.79 -24.56
N ARG A 125 -6.82 -16.32 -24.86
CA ARG A 125 -8.00 -16.10 -24.01
C ARG A 125 -7.83 -16.67 -22.60
N ALA A 126 -6.98 -17.69 -22.46
CA ALA A 126 -6.47 -18.21 -21.20
C ALA A 126 -4.94 -18.29 -21.30
N VAL A 127 -4.27 -18.20 -20.18
CA VAL A 127 -2.80 -18.27 -20.06
C VAL A 127 -2.45 -19.56 -19.31
N THR A 128 -1.70 -20.44 -19.97
CA THR A 128 -1.16 -21.64 -19.31
C THR A 128 0.15 -21.27 -18.64
N CYS A 129 0.28 -21.60 -17.37
CA CYS A 129 1.45 -21.25 -16.56
C CYS A 129 2.02 -22.48 -15.86
N THR A 130 3.34 -22.49 -15.67
CA THR A 130 4.02 -23.37 -14.72
C THR A 130 4.21 -22.63 -13.39
N VAL A 131 3.85 -23.27 -12.28
CA VAL A 131 4.12 -22.73 -10.94
C VAL A 131 5.63 -22.82 -10.66
N THR A 132 6.29 -21.68 -10.49
CA THR A 132 7.73 -21.64 -10.17
C THR A 132 7.98 -21.50 -8.66
N ARG A 133 7.03 -20.90 -7.92
CA ARG A 133 7.02 -20.84 -6.47
C ARG A 133 5.60 -21.05 -5.96
N GLY A 134 5.42 -22.12 -5.20
CA GLY A 134 4.13 -22.55 -4.68
C GLY A 134 3.69 -21.82 -3.42
N GLY A 135 2.46 -22.08 -3.01
CA GLY A 135 1.83 -21.53 -1.81
C GLY A 135 0.33 -21.83 -1.80
N VAL A 136 -0.43 -21.14 -0.95
CA VAL A 136 -1.89 -21.24 -0.93
C VAL A 136 -2.47 -19.91 -1.45
N LEU A 137 -3.07 -19.95 -2.62
CA LEU A 137 -3.69 -18.79 -3.25
C LEU A 137 -5.09 -18.58 -2.70
N GLU A 138 -5.30 -17.45 -2.05
CA GLU A 138 -6.59 -17.00 -1.57
C GLU A 138 -7.28 -16.07 -2.59
N SER A 139 -8.57 -15.81 -2.35
CA SER A 139 -9.40 -14.90 -3.16
C SER A 139 -8.82 -13.49 -3.21
N ARG A 140 -8.85 -12.87 -4.38
CA ARG A 140 -8.57 -11.44 -4.60
C ARG A 140 -7.14 -11.01 -4.21
N LYS A 141 -6.20 -11.93 -4.18
CA LYS A 141 -4.78 -11.62 -3.98
C LYS A 141 -4.22 -10.79 -5.13
N SER A 142 -3.18 -9.99 -4.87
CA SER A 142 -2.50 -9.17 -5.86
C SER A 142 -1.92 -10.01 -7.00
N ILE A 143 -1.92 -9.46 -8.22
CA ILE A 143 -1.16 -9.94 -9.38
C ILE A 143 -0.17 -8.85 -9.75
N THR A 144 1.09 -9.22 -9.92
CA THR A 144 2.09 -8.33 -10.47
C THR A 144 2.68 -8.95 -11.74
N LEU A 145 2.77 -8.16 -12.80
CA LEU A 145 3.43 -8.50 -14.05
C LEU A 145 4.72 -7.65 -14.15
N PRO A 146 5.87 -8.12 -13.66
CA PRO A 146 7.09 -7.32 -13.66
C PRO A 146 7.46 -6.83 -15.06
N GLY A 147 7.65 -5.52 -15.21
CA GLY A 147 8.01 -4.89 -16.48
C GLY A 147 6.86 -4.69 -17.48
N VAL A 148 5.62 -5.04 -17.12
CA VAL A 148 4.43 -4.81 -17.96
C VAL A 148 3.66 -3.59 -17.44
N GLU A 149 3.36 -2.68 -18.36
CA GLU A 149 2.56 -1.48 -18.09
C GLU A 149 1.13 -1.67 -18.61
N LEU A 150 0.17 -1.61 -17.69
CA LEU A 150 -1.25 -1.62 -18.04
C LEU A 150 -1.83 -0.22 -17.86
N CYS A 151 -2.47 0.28 -18.92
CA CYS A 151 -3.16 1.56 -18.89
C CYS A 151 -4.57 1.35 -18.31
N ARG A 152 -4.72 1.69 -17.03
CA ARG A 152 -6.00 1.65 -16.31
C ARG A 152 -6.33 3.04 -15.76
N PRO A 153 -7.64 3.36 -15.54
CA PRO A 153 -8.02 4.60 -14.87
C PRO A 153 -7.35 4.72 -13.49
N ALA A 154 -6.93 5.93 -13.11
CA ALA A 154 -6.33 6.19 -11.79
C ALA A 154 -7.29 5.87 -10.64
N LEU A 155 -8.58 6.14 -10.84
CA LEU A 155 -9.66 5.89 -9.89
C LEU A 155 -10.63 4.84 -10.46
N THR A 156 -10.98 3.87 -9.64
CA THR A 156 -12.05 2.92 -9.93
C THR A 156 -13.42 3.51 -9.59
N GLU A 157 -14.49 2.89 -10.07
CA GLU A 157 -15.87 3.26 -9.65
C GLU A 157 -16.04 3.14 -8.13
N GLN A 158 -15.41 2.13 -7.52
CA GLN A 158 -15.46 1.97 -6.06
C GLN A 158 -14.70 3.08 -5.33
N ASP A 159 -13.56 3.55 -5.85
CA ASP A 159 -12.86 4.69 -5.27
C ASP A 159 -13.73 5.95 -5.26
N LEU A 160 -14.49 6.17 -6.33
CA LEU A 160 -15.42 7.31 -6.40
C LEU A 160 -16.56 7.18 -5.36
N LEU A 161 -17.10 5.98 -5.15
CA LEU A 161 -18.10 5.71 -4.09
C LEU A 161 -17.49 5.88 -2.68
N ASP A 162 -16.25 5.44 -2.48
CA ASP A 162 -15.56 5.61 -1.22
C ASP A 162 -15.26 7.10 -0.93
N LEU A 163 -14.93 7.89 -1.95
CA LEU A 163 -14.80 9.34 -1.82
C LEU A 163 -16.14 10.03 -1.50
N ASP A 164 -17.26 9.56 -2.08
CA ASP A 164 -18.61 10.04 -1.73
C ASP A 164 -18.93 9.76 -0.25
N ALA A 165 -18.46 8.63 0.29
CA ALA A 165 -18.63 8.27 1.69
C ALA A 165 -17.65 8.97 2.65
N ALA A 166 -16.62 9.64 2.17
CA ALA A 166 -15.59 10.26 3.01
C ALA A 166 -16.11 11.47 3.81
N ALA A 167 -17.12 12.16 3.28
CA ALA A 167 -17.74 13.28 3.96
C ALA A 167 -18.31 12.85 5.32
N GLY A 168 -17.94 13.56 6.39
CA GLY A 168 -18.42 13.28 7.76
C GLY A 168 -17.74 12.09 8.46
N GLN A 169 -16.83 11.36 7.82
CA GLN A 169 -16.08 10.27 8.45
C GLN A 169 -14.71 10.71 9.02
N GLY A 170 -14.39 12.01 8.95
CA GLY A 170 -13.16 12.56 9.51
C GLY A 170 -11.91 12.21 8.72
N VAL A 171 -12.05 11.87 7.43
CA VAL A 171 -10.93 11.67 6.49
C VAL A 171 -10.19 12.99 6.31
N THR A 172 -8.87 12.95 6.36
CA THR A 172 -7.99 14.12 6.22
C THR A 172 -7.06 14.01 5.02
N ALA A 173 -6.89 12.79 4.49
CA ALA A 173 -6.00 12.53 3.37
C ALA A 173 -6.46 11.32 2.57
N VAL A 174 -6.08 11.29 1.31
CA VAL A 174 -6.20 10.15 0.42
C VAL A 174 -4.82 9.69 -0.04
N MET A 175 -4.67 8.38 -0.25
CA MET A 175 -3.46 7.79 -0.79
C MET A 175 -3.78 7.16 -2.14
N GLN A 176 -3.16 7.69 -3.20
CA GLN A 176 -3.36 7.21 -4.58
C GLN A 176 -2.30 6.18 -4.92
N PRO A 177 -2.67 4.93 -5.24
CA PRO A 177 -1.72 3.91 -5.65
C PRO A 177 -1.31 4.06 -7.12
N PHE A 178 -0.15 3.47 -7.46
CA PHE A 178 0.39 3.33 -8.80
C PHE A 178 0.44 4.64 -9.62
N VAL A 179 0.88 5.74 -8.99
CA VAL A 179 1.01 7.04 -9.66
C VAL A 179 2.18 7.01 -10.65
N ARG A 180 1.88 7.30 -11.91
CA ARG A 180 2.82 7.29 -13.04
C ARG A 180 2.90 8.62 -13.76
N SER A 181 1.88 9.48 -13.59
CA SER A 181 1.76 10.74 -14.32
C SER A 181 1.07 11.85 -13.50
N ARG A 182 1.34 13.09 -13.88
CA ARG A 182 0.61 14.26 -13.39
C ARG A 182 -0.89 14.17 -13.66
N HIS A 183 -1.27 13.67 -14.83
CA HIS A 183 -2.67 13.56 -15.22
C HIS A 183 -3.51 12.70 -14.26
N GLU A 184 -2.94 11.61 -13.76
CA GLU A 184 -3.61 10.76 -12.77
C GLU A 184 -3.89 11.53 -11.46
N LEU A 185 -2.94 12.33 -11.00
CA LEU A 185 -3.12 13.16 -9.80
C LEU A 185 -4.13 14.30 -10.02
N GLU A 186 -4.17 14.87 -11.21
CA GLU A 186 -5.18 15.87 -11.60
C GLU A 186 -6.59 15.25 -11.63
N GLN A 187 -6.72 13.99 -12.07
CA GLN A 187 -7.99 13.24 -11.97
C GLN A 187 -8.43 13.07 -10.52
N VAL A 188 -7.50 12.71 -9.61
CA VAL A 188 -7.78 12.61 -8.17
C VAL A 188 -8.23 13.96 -7.62
N ARG A 189 -7.48 15.04 -7.87
CA ARG A 189 -7.85 16.39 -7.41
C ARG A 189 -9.22 16.82 -7.94
N THR A 190 -9.51 16.54 -9.20
CA THR A 190 -10.81 16.82 -9.81
C THR A 190 -11.94 16.03 -9.13
N ALA A 191 -11.70 14.75 -8.81
CA ALA A 191 -12.68 13.92 -8.12
C ALA A 191 -12.95 14.42 -6.69
N LEU A 192 -11.90 14.87 -5.98
CA LEU A 192 -12.02 15.48 -4.65
C LEU A 192 -12.78 16.82 -4.72
N ALA A 193 -12.44 17.70 -5.65
CA ALA A 193 -13.07 19.01 -5.78
C ALA A 193 -14.57 18.91 -6.09
N ARG A 194 -14.97 17.96 -6.93
CA ARG A 194 -16.40 17.71 -7.24
C ARG A 194 -17.21 17.28 -6.00
N ARG A 195 -16.55 16.92 -4.90
CA ARG A 195 -17.12 16.44 -3.64
C ARG A 195 -16.92 17.41 -2.47
N GLY A 196 -16.33 18.59 -2.71
CA GLY A 196 -15.96 19.54 -1.65
C GLY A 196 -14.87 19.02 -0.73
N LEU A 197 -14.02 18.11 -1.24
CA LEU A 197 -12.92 17.46 -0.51
C LEU A 197 -11.53 17.94 -0.96
N GLU A 198 -11.44 19.09 -1.63
CA GLU A 198 -10.19 19.69 -2.13
C GLU A 198 -9.16 19.99 -1.04
N HIS A 199 -9.60 20.06 0.20
CA HIS A 199 -8.76 20.26 1.39
C HIS A 199 -7.98 19.00 1.80
N LEU A 200 -8.31 17.82 1.25
CA LEU A 200 -7.63 16.58 1.60
C LEU A 200 -6.22 16.53 1.01
N THR A 201 -5.29 16.11 1.85
CA THR A 201 -3.89 15.84 1.45
C THR A 201 -3.81 14.64 0.52
N ILE A 202 -3.04 14.73 -0.57
CA ILE A 202 -2.81 13.64 -1.51
C ILE A 202 -1.43 13.03 -1.27
N PHE A 203 -1.42 11.76 -0.84
CA PHE A 203 -0.24 10.91 -0.82
C PHE A 203 -0.16 10.12 -2.14
N ALA A 204 0.88 10.31 -2.92
CA ALA A 204 1.08 9.62 -4.20
C ALA A 204 2.05 8.46 -4.02
N LYS A 205 1.61 7.22 -4.29
CA LYS A 205 2.44 6.02 -4.13
C LYS A 205 3.25 5.72 -5.39
N ILE A 206 4.55 5.49 -5.18
CA ILE A 206 5.45 4.91 -6.18
C ILE A 206 5.49 3.41 -5.93
N GLU A 207 4.97 2.63 -6.86
CA GLU A 207 4.80 1.18 -6.75
C GLU A 207 5.35 0.40 -7.94
N ASP A 208 5.82 1.12 -8.98
CA ASP A 208 6.42 0.51 -10.15
C ASP A 208 7.56 1.36 -10.73
N ARG A 209 8.20 0.82 -11.78
CA ARG A 209 9.32 1.46 -12.46
C ARG A 209 8.92 2.75 -13.15
N GLN A 210 7.75 2.80 -13.76
CA GLN A 210 7.27 3.98 -14.49
C GLN A 210 7.04 5.15 -13.52
N GLY A 211 6.35 4.92 -12.39
CA GLY A 211 6.12 5.92 -11.36
C GLY A 211 7.44 6.47 -10.78
N TRP A 212 8.43 5.59 -10.55
CA TRP A 212 9.76 6.00 -10.12
C TRP A 212 10.49 6.85 -11.16
N GLN A 213 10.51 6.42 -12.43
CA GLN A 213 11.24 7.14 -13.49
C GLN A 213 10.61 8.49 -13.81
N SER A 214 9.28 8.56 -13.82
CA SER A 214 8.52 9.79 -14.12
C SER A 214 8.33 10.72 -12.90
N LEU A 215 8.83 10.37 -11.72
CA LEU A 215 8.67 11.14 -10.48
C LEU A 215 8.89 12.66 -10.64
N PRO A 216 9.94 13.15 -11.34
CA PRO A 216 10.13 14.60 -11.51
C PRO A 216 9.02 15.31 -12.27
N GLN A 217 8.23 14.58 -13.05
CA GLN A 217 7.17 15.15 -13.90
C GLN A 217 5.85 15.36 -13.15
N TRP A 218 5.68 14.69 -12.00
CA TRP A 218 4.41 14.70 -11.29
C TRP A 218 4.50 14.98 -9.78
N MET A 219 5.71 14.93 -9.17
CA MET A 219 5.84 15.05 -7.71
C MET A 219 5.30 16.37 -7.14
N ASP A 220 5.25 17.44 -7.92
CA ASP A 220 4.69 18.72 -7.50
C ASP A 220 3.16 18.73 -7.47
N ALA A 221 2.49 17.80 -8.17
CA ALA A 221 1.04 17.66 -8.20
C ALA A 221 0.45 16.93 -6.98
N CYS A 222 1.25 16.24 -6.16
CA CYS A 222 0.84 15.66 -4.88
C CYS A 222 1.38 16.46 -3.69
N ASP A 223 0.91 16.15 -2.50
CA ASP A 223 1.39 16.79 -1.27
C ASP A 223 2.52 15.98 -0.62
N VAL A 224 2.45 14.65 -0.68
CA VAL A 224 3.45 13.73 -0.12
C VAL A 224 3.72 12.60 -1.12
N VAL A 225 4.99 12.34 -1.40
CA VAL A 225 5.41 11.15 -2.17
C VAL A 225 5.50 9.95 -1.22
N THR A 226 5.02 8.79 -1.63
CA THR A 226 5.08 7.56 -0.82
C THR A 226 5.91 6.49 -1.52
N VAL A 227 6.96 6.05 -0.85
CA VAL A 227 7.76 4.88 -1.25
C VAL A 227 7.06 3.64 -0.72
N ALA A 228 6.20 3.02 -1.54
CA ALA A 228 5.41 1.86 -1.17
C ALA A 228 6.18 0.57 -1.51
N ARG A 229 7.04 0.15 -0.59
CA ARG A 229 8.08 -0.88 -0.81
C ARG A 229 7.56 -2.26 -1.15
N GLY A 230 6.31 -2.58 -0.82
CA GLY A 230 5.69 -3.87 -1.16
C GLY A 230 5.62 -4.07 -2.68
N ASP A 231 4.73 -3.31 -3.33
CA ASP A 231 4.53 -3.40 -4.77
C ASP A 231 5.75 -2.91 -5.55
N LEU A 232 6.44 -1.86 -5.09
CA LEU A 232 7.67 -1.40 -5.72
C LEU A 232 8.73 -2.50 -5.75
N GLY A 233 8.88 -3.25 -4.66
CA GLY A 233 9.81 -4.38 -4.57
C GLY A 233 9.41 -5.54 -5.48
N SER A 234 8.12 -5.85 -5.59
CA SER A 234 7.60 -6.88 -6.49
C SER A 234 7.78 -6.49 -7.97
N ASN A 235 7.57 -5.20 -8.30
CA ASN A 235 7.72 -4.72 -9.68
C ASN A 235 9.17 -4.54 -10.15
N LEU A 236 10.07 -4.11 -9.25
CA LEU A 236 11.48 -3.88 -9.59
C LEU A 236 12.38 -5.09 -9.35
N GLY A 237 11.94 -6.02 -8.50
CA GLY A 237 12.79 -7.02 -7.87
C GLY A 237 13.52 -6.49 -6.63
N LEU A 238 13.62 -7.30 -5.59
CA LEU A 238 14.13 -6.90 -4.27
C LEU A 238 15.56 -6.33 -4.31
N LEU A 239 16.40 -6.78 -5.24
CA LEU A 239 17.77 -6.27 -5.37
C LEU A 239 17.83 -4.80 -5.80
N HIS A 240 16.80 -4.30 -6.50
CA HIS A 240 16.74 -2.93 -6.99
C HIS A 240 16.03 -1.97 -6.04
N LEU A 241 15.24 -2.50 -5.11
CA LEU A 241 14.44 -1.70 -4.19
C LEU A 241 15.27 -0.70 -3.35
N PRO A 242 16.42 -1.06 -2.75
CA PRO A 242 17.21 -0.13 -1.96
C PRO A 242 17.71 1.07 -2.79
N ALA A 243 18.17 0.82 -4.02
CA ALA A 243 18.65 1.86 -4.92
C ALA A 243 17.50 2.81 -5.34
N ALA A 244 16.31 2.27 -5.63
CA ALA A 244 15.12 3.05 -5.94
C ALA A 244 14.69 3.93 -4.77
N GLN A 245 14.62 3.39 -3.54
CA GLN A 245 14.28 4.16 -2.34
C GLN A 245 15.25 5.32 -2.13
N LYS A 246 16.57 5.06 -2.23
CA LYS A 246 17.61 6.10 -2.06
C LYS A 246 17.51 7.20 -3.14
N ASP A 247 17.25 6.84 -4.38
CA ASP A 247 17.09 7.82 -5.48
C ASP A 247 15.80 8.65 -5.30
N ILE A 248 14.67 8.02 -4.95
CA ILE A 248 13.42 8.73 -4.65
C ILE A 248 13.64 9.71 -3.50
N ALA A 249 14.24 9.26 -2.40
CA ALA A 249 14.55 10.10 -1.24
C ALA A 249 15.44 11.30 -1.63
N ALA A 250 16.48 11.06 -2.43
CA ALA A 250 17.38 12.11 -2.90
C ALA A 250 16.66 13.14 -3.80
N ARG A 251 15.76 12.70 -4.67
CA ARG A 251 14.94 13.59 -5.53
C ARG A 251 13.97 14.40 -4.69
N CYS A 252 13.25 13.77 -3.76
CA CYS A 252 12.33 14.45 -2.86
C CYS A 252 13.04 15.52 -2.01
N ARG A 253 14.17 15.19 -1.39
CA ARG A 253 14.98 16.17 -0.61
C ARG A 253 15.42 17.36 -1.46
N ARG A 254 15.94 17.12 -2.67
CA ARG A 254 16.37 18.22 -3.57
C ARG A 254 15.22 19.14 -3.96
N ALA A 255 14.01 18.59 -4.10
CA ALA A 255 12.82 19.36 -4.44
C ALA A 255 12.10 19.96 -3.22
N GLY A 256 12.57 19.71 -1.99
CA GLY A 256 11.85 20.08 -0.76
C GLY A 256 10.50 19.38 -0.61
N LYS A 257 10.31 18.23 -1.29
CA LYS A 257 9.06 17.47 -1.28
C LYS A 257 9.04 16.48 -0.12
N PRO A 258 8.02 16.54 0.77
CA PRO A 258 7.84 15.55 1.81
C PRO A 258 7.68 14.15 1.21
N PHE A 259 8.27 13.13 1.86
CA PHE A 259 8.03 11.76 1.48
C PHE A 259 7.85 10.82 2.68
N LEU A 260 7.09 9.76 2.46
CA LEU A 260 6.74 8.72 3.41
C LEU A 260 7.35 7.39 2.97
N VAL A 261 7.89 6.62 3.91
CA VAL A 261 8.34 5.24 3.67
C VAL A 261 7.36 4.28 4.37
N VAL A 262 6.92 3.26 3.64
CA VAL A 262 5.91 2.30 4.11
C VAL A 262 6.21 0.88 3.65
N THR A 263 5.65 -0.08 4.34
CA THR A 263 5.71 -1.54 4.13
C THR A 263 6.97 -2.17 4.71
N GLN A 264 6.75 -3.19 5.56
CA GLN A 264 7.77 -4.05 6.15
C GLN A 264 8.89 -3.28 6.90
N LEU A 265 8.53 -2.25 7.66
CA LEU A 265 9.48 -1.53 8.51
C LEU A 265 9.88 -2.35 9.74
N LEU A 266 8.88 -2.94 10.42
CA LEU A 266 9.05 -3.77 11.61
C LEU A 266 8.28 -5.09 11.46
N HIS A 267 8.36 -5.72 10.29
CA HIS A 267 7.50 -6.82 9.88
C HIS A 267 7.51 -8.01 10.84
N THR A 268 8.67 -8.35 11.43
CA THR A 268 8.75 -9.44 12.40
C THR A 268 7.90 -9.20 13.64
N MET A 269 7.56 -7.94 13.93
CA MET A 269 6.68 -7.59 15.04
C MET A 269 5.19 -7.94 14.80
N THR A 270 4.85 -8.47 13.63
CA THR A 270 3.55 -9.14 13.46
C THR A 270 3.43 -10.36 14.38
N GLU A 271 4.54 -11.06 14.65
CA GLU A 271 4.59 -12.30 15.42
C GLU A 271 5.47 -12.20 16.69
N HIS A 272 6.40 -11.24 16.76
CA HIS A 272 7.36 -11.09 17.84
C HIS A 272 7.24 -9.73 18.54
N PRO A 273 7.46 -9.65 19.87
CA PRO A 273 7.31 -8.39 20.62
C PRO A 273 8.46 -7.39 20.41
N THR A 274 9.53 -7.81 19.73
CA THR A 274 10.71 -6.98 19.47
C THR A 274 11.15 -7.12 18.01
N PRO A 275 11.64 -6.04 17.38
CA PRO A 275 12.14 -6.09 16.01
C PRO A 275 13.52 -6.75 15.94
N THR A 276 13.91 -7.12 14.73
CA THR A 276 15.28 -7.52 14.41
C THR A 276 16.21 -6.30 14.34
N ARG A 277 17.54 -6.54 14.44
CA ARG A 277 18.54 -5.49 14.23
C ARG A 277 18.46 -4.88 12.83
N ALA A 278 18.14 -5.69 11.82
CA ALA A 278 17.98 -5.21 10.43
C ALA A 278 16.81 -4.25 10.30
N GLU A 279 15.67 -4.52 10.93
CA GLU A 279 14.49 -3.65 10.91
C GLU A 279 14.72 -2.34 11.65
N VAL A 280 15.42 -2.38 12.81
CA VAL A 280 15.82 -1.16 13.53
C VAL A 280 16.70 -0.28 12.63
N LEU A 281 17.68 -0.87 11.94
CA LEU A 281 18.56 -0.16 11.02
C LEU A 281 17.78 0.36 9.80
N ASP A 282 16.78 -0.36 9.31
CA ASP A 282 15.96 0.06 8.17
C ASP A 282 15.14 1.31 8.51
N VAL A 283 14.44 1.30 9.66
CA VAL A 283 13.71 2.49 10.15
C VAL A 283 14.66 3.67 10.35
N TYR A 284 15.79 3.45 11.02
CA TYR A 284 16.79 4.49 11.27
C TYR A 284 17.32 5.09 9.97
N ASN A 285 17.67 4.24 8.99
CA ASN A 285 18.13 4.67 7.67
C ASN A 285 17.06 5.45 6.89
N ALA A 286 15.78 5.07 6.97
CA ALA A 286 14.71 5.83 6.33
C ALA A 286 14.62 7.27 6.86
N VAL A 287 14.84 7.45 8.17
CA VAL A 287 14.92 8.79 8.79
C VAL A 287 16.13 9.56 8.28
N LEU A 288 17.32 8.95 8.28
CA LEU A 288 18.55 9.57 7.75
C LEU A 288 18.45 9.92 6.26
N ASP A 289 17.67 9.15 5.50
CA ASP A 289 17.35 9.48 4.10
C ASP A 289 16.50 10.76 3.97
N GLY A 290 15.99 11.27 5.08
CA GLY A 290 15.16 12.48 5.15
C GLY A 290 13.67 12.21 4.98
N ALA A 291 13.20 10.99 5.26
CA ALA A 291 11.77 10.71 5.29
C ALA A 291 11.06 11.69 6.24
N SER A 292 9.99 12.29 5.78
CA SER A 292 9.14 13.17 6.61
C SER A 292 8.09 12.36 7.39
N ALA A 293 7.86 11.12 6.97
CA ALA A 293 6.89 10.23 7.58
C ALA A 293 7.28 8.76 7.45
N LEU A 294 6.83 7.94 8.41
CA LEU A 294 6.94 6.49 8.43
C LEU A 294 5.58 5.87 8.71
N MET A 295 5.28 4.69 8.14
CA MET A 295 3.99 4.03 8.31
C MET A 295 4.14 2.53 8.53
N LEU A 296 3.56 2.02 9.62
CA LEU A 296 3.37 0.60 9.86
C LEU A 296 2.13 0.07 9.13
N THR A 297 2.19 -1.15 8.66
CA THR A 297 1.12 -1.82 7.90
C THR A 297 0.58 -3.05 8.65
N GLY A 298 1.04 -4.24 8.31
CA GLY A 298 0.63 -5.49 8.94
C GLY A 298 0.92 -5.53 10.43
N GLU A 299 1.98 -4.87 10.86
CA GLU A 299 2.45 -4.79 12.24
C GLU A 299 1.34 -4.29 13.20
N THR A 300 0.54 -3.33 12.73
CA THR A 300 -0.56 -2.75 13.51
C THR A 300 -1.94 -3.27 13.10
N ALA A 301 -2.13 -3.61 11.82
CA ALA A 301 -3.43 -4.03 11.30
C ALA A 301 -3.83 -5.44 11.77
N ARG A 302 -2.87 -6.36 11.83
CA ARG A 302 -3.09 -7.80 12.14
C ARG A 302 -2.05 -8.40 13.07
N GLY A 303 -0.98 -7.67 13.38
CA GLY A 303 0.10 -8.13 14.25
C GLY A 303 -0.37 -8.35 15.70
N ARG A 304 0.34 -9.21 16.42
CA ARG A 304 0.06 -9.51 17.82
C ARG A 304 0.47 -8.40 18.78
N TYR A 305 1.33 -7.49 18.34
CA TYR A 305 1.98 -6.50 19.20
C TYR A 305 1.85 -5.06 18.65
N PRO A 306 0.62 -4.57 18.33
CA PRO A 306 0.45 -3.27 17.65
C PRO A 306 0.99 -2.09 18.46
N VAL A 307 0.77 -2.06 19.79
CA VAL A 307 1.26 -0.99 20.67
C VAL A 307 2.79 -0.98 20.74
N GLN A 308 3.39 -2.16 20.91
CA GLN A 308 4.85 -2.30 20.96
C GLN A 308 5.49 -1.89 19.62
N ALA A 309 4.89 -2.27 18.49
CA ALA A 309 5.37 -1.89 17.15
C ALA A 309 5.38 -0.37 16.96
N VAL A 310 4.31 0.32 17.37
CA VAL A 310 4.26 1.79 17.34
C VAL A 310 5.31 2.40 18.28
N ARG A 311 5.48 1.86 19.49
CA ARG A 311 6.51 2.32 20.43
C ARG A 311 7.91 2.22 19.83
N TRP A 312 8.27 1.05 19.28
CA TRP A 312 9.56 0.86 18.62
C TRP A 312 9.76 1.83 17.45
N LEU A 313 8.74 2.01 16.59
CA LEU A 313 8.82 2.96 15.49
C LEU A 313 9.13 4.38 15.99
N LEU A 314 8.40 4.84 16.99
CA LEU A 314 8.56 6.19 17.57
C LEU A 314 9.95 6.35 18.23
N ASP A 315 10.40 5.35 18.98
CA ASP A 315 11.67 5.44 19.70
C ASP A 315 12.87 5.41 18.73
N ILE A 316 12.83 4.57 17.69
CA ILE A 316 13.89 4.54 16.65
C ILE A 316 13.89 5.88 15.90
N ALA A 317 12.72 6.39 15.50
CA ALA A 317 12.62 7.65 14.79
C ALA A 317 13.23 8.81 15.59
N ARG A 318 12.91 8.92 16.90
CA ARG A 318 13.48 9.94 17.80
C ARG A 318 15.00 9.84 17.95
N GLN A 319 15.55 8.62 17.93
CA GLN A 319 17.00 8.43 18.00
C GLN A 319 17.74 8.82 16.71
N ALA A 320 17.04 8.86 15.59
CA ALA A 320 17.59 9.18 14.27
C ALA A 320 17.42 10.67 13.90
N GLU A 321 16.52 11.42 14.53
CA GLU A 321 16.33 12.89 14.41
C GLU A 321 17.43 13.66 15.12
#